data_9baa6432001370e82c29771a0874a002
#
_entry.id   9baa6432001370e82c29771a0874a002
#
_cell.length_a   1.000
_cell.length_b   1.000
_cell.length_c   1.000
_cell.angle_alpha   90.00
_cell.angle_beta   90.00
_cell.angle_gamma   90.00
#
_symmetry.space_group_name_H-M   'P 1'
#
loop_
_entity.id
_entity.type
_entity.pdbx_description
1 polymer ?
#
loop_
_entity_poly.entity_id
_entity_poly.type
_entity_poly.pdbx_seq_one_letter_code
_entity_poly.pdbx_strand_id
1 'polypeptide(L)'
;VVDIARLADDEQTLVFGDILRTIYALYAEEGSEREDLPEKVIIFVDELNKYAPAREKESPIIEQVLDIAERGRSLGVVLLGAEQFMSAVHERVVGNCFTMVIGRSGSAELSASAYRFLDPAVKANVSRLQKGELVISHATFRQPVKIRFPRPAYSQEGVAE
;
A
#
# COMPACT_ATOMS: atom_id res chain seq x y z
N VAL A 1 11.91 -2.65 -18.64
CA VAL A 1 10.74 -1.78 -18.40
C VAL A 1 9.55 -2.38 -19.13
N VAL A 2 8.44 -2.61 -18.43
CA VAL A 2 7.18 -3.04 -19.03
C VAL A 2 6.24 -1.83 -19.03
N ASP A 3 5.87 -1.31 -20.21
CA ASP A 3 4.94 -0.20 -20.34
C ASP A 3 3.55 -0.74 -20.68
N ILE A 4 2.62 -0.58 -19.74
CA ILE A 4 1.23 -1.05 -19.88
C ILE A 4 0.22 0.09 -19.99
N ALA A 5 0.68 1.34 -20.11
CA ALA A 5 -0.18 2.52 -20.08
C ALA A 5 -1.22 2.58 -21.22
N ARG A 6 -1.00 1.84 -22.31
CA ARG A 6 -1.91 1.78 -23.46
C ARG A 6 -2.84 0.57 -23.45
N LEU A 7 -2.70 -0.32 -22.50
CA LEU A 7 -3.55 -1.50 -22.36
C LEU A 7 -4.89 -1.11 -21.70
N ALA A 8 -5.94 -1.89 -21.99
CA ALA A 8 -7.19 -1.79 -21.24
C ALA A 8 -6.99 -2.18 -19.76
N ASP A 9 -7.86 -1.71 -18.88
CA ASP A 9 -7.72 -1.92 -17.42
C ASP A 9 -7.61 -3.40 -17.04
N ASP A 10 -8.38 -4.27 -17.68
CA ASP A 10 -8.32 -5.72 -17.43
C ASP A 10 -6.99 -6.31 -17.87
N GLU A 11 -6.45 -5.86 -19.00
CA GLU A 11 -5.14 -6.30 -19.50
C GLU A 11 -4.01 -5.82 -18.59
N GLN A 12 -4.07 -4.55 -18.13
CA GLN A 12 -3.12 -4.02 -17.15
C GLN A 12 -3.13 -4.86 -15.86
N THR A 13 -4.32 -5.22 -15.39
CA THR A 13 -4.50 -6.03 -14.19
C THR A 13 -3.89 -7.42 -14.35
N LEU A 14 -4.11 -8.08 -15.51
CA LEU A 14 -3.54 -9.40 -15.78
C LEU A 14 -2.01 -9.37 -15.87
N VAL A 15 -1.44 -8.39 -16.56
CA VAL A 15 0.02 -8.23 -16.66
C VAL A 15 0.62 -7.97 -15.28
N PHE A 16 0.00 -7.11 -14.49
CA PHE A 16 0.47 -6.85 -13.12
C PHE A 16 0.39 -8.09 -12.24
N GLY A 17 -0.70 -8.85 -12.33
CA GLY A 17 -0.86 -10.12 -11.60
C GLY A 17 0.19 -11.16 -11.98
N ASP A 18 0.56 -11.24 -13.26
CA ASP A 18 1.63 -12.15 -13.73
C ASP A 18 3.00 -11.74 -13.16
N ILE A 19 3.28 -10.44 -13.11
CA ILE A 19 4.50 -9.91 -12.47
C ILE A 19 4.53 -10.26 -10.99
N LEU A 20 3.43 -10.05 -10.25
CA LEU A 20 3.35 -10.38 -8.83
C LEU A 20 3.56 -11.88 -8.58
N ARG A 21 2.91 -12.72 -9.38
CA ARG A 21 3.05 -14.18 -9.31
C ARG A 21 4.49 -14.62 -9.58
N THR A 22 5.12 -14.03 -10.60
CA THR A 22 6.52 -14.35 -10.95
C THR A 22 7.47 -13.95 -9.82
N ILE A 23 7.32 -12.73 -9.27
CA ILE A 23 8.12 -12.28 -8.13
C ILE A 23 7.91 -13.23 -6.94
N TYR A 24 6.66 -13.56 -6.61
CA TYR A 24 6.35 -14.45 -5.50
C TYR A 24 7.00 -15.83 -5.70
N ALA A 25 6.88 -16.43 -6.88
CA ALA A 25 7.47 -17.73 -7.20
C ALA A 25 9.00 -17.71 -7.04
N LEU A 26 9.68 -16.71 -7.64
CA LEU A 26 11.14 -16.56 -7.55
C LEU A 26 11.64 -16.45 -6.10
N TYR A 27 10.87 -15.80 -5.23
CA TYR A 27 11.27 -15.62 -3.82
C TYR A 27 10.77 -16.74 -2.90
N ALA A 28 9.78 -17.53 -3.33
CA ALA A 28 9.27 -18.69 -2.58
C ALA A 28 10.09 -19.96 -2.83
N GLU A 29 10.80 -20.05 -3.94
CA GLU A 29 11.65 -21.22 -4.26
C GLU A 29 12.89 -21.24 -3.36
N GLU A 30 13.19 -22.44 -2.81
CA GLU A 30 14.42 -22.73 -2.09
C GLU A 30 15.44 -23.31 -3.06
N GLY A 31 16.61 -22.70 -3.20
CA GLY A 31 17.69 -23.25 -4.02
C GLY A 31 18.71 -22.23 -4.57
N SER A 32 19.61 -22.71 -5.42
CA SER A 32 20.73 -21.96 -5.97
C SER A 32 20.33 -20.79 -6.89
N GLU A 33 19.13 -20.81 -7.46
CA GLU A 33 18.62 -19.73 -8.30
C GLU A 33 18.36 -18.43 -7.50
N ARG A 34 18.26 -18.53 -6.17
CA ARG A 34 18.08 -17.40 -5.28
C ARG A 34 19.38 -16.61 -5.02
N GLU A 35 20.54 -17.19 -5.29
CA GLU A 35 21.84 -16.53 -5.05
C GLU A 35 22.04 -15.30 -5.94
N ASP A 36 21.41 -15.25 -7.11
CA ASP A 36 21.48 -14.13 -8.05
C ASP A 36 20.39 -13.07 -7.83
N LEU A 37 19.43 -13.31 -6.93
CA LEU A 37 18.34 -12.36 -6.68
C LEU A 37 18.73 -11.34 -5.61
N PRO A 38 18.22 -10.10 -5.69
CA PRO A 38 18.33 -9.13 -4.59
C PRO A 38 17.76 -9.72 -3.29
N GLU A 39 18.39 -9.41 -2.15
CA GLU A 39 17.91 -9.86 -0.83
C GLU A 39 16.45 -9.43 -0.58
N LYS A 40 16.07 -8.28 -1.12
CA LYS A 40 14.72 -7.72 -0.98
C LYS A 40 14.25 -7.09 -2.28
N VAL A 41 12.95 -7.24 -2.53
CA VAL A 41 12.25 -6.52 -3.59
C VAL A 41 11.15 -5.66 -2.98
N ILE A 42 11.04 -4.42 -3.44
CA ILE A 42 9.98 -3.50 -3.02
C ILE A 42 9.04 -3.31 -4.20
N ILE A 43 7.77 -3.62 -3.99
CA ILE A 43 6.69 -3.42 -4.95
C ILE A 43 5.89 -2.20 -4.49
N PHE A 44 5.95 -1.12 -5.26
CA PHE A 44 5.13 0.07 -5.02
C PHE A 44 3.88 0.01 -5.89
N VAL A 45 2.71 0.13 -5.28
CA VAL A 45 1.41 0.10 -5.96
C VAL A 45 0.64 1.36 -5.62
N ASP A 46 0.38 2.17 -6.63
CA ASP A 46 -0.57 3.28 -6.54
C ASP A 46 -1.98 2.79 -6.85
N GLU A 47 -2.98 3.35 -6.19
CA GLU A 47 -4.39 2.91 -6.27
C GLU A 47 -4.56 1.41 -5.97
N LEU A 48 -4.07 0.98 -4.82
CA LEU A 48 -4.07 -0.44 -4.41
C LEU A 48 -5.49 -1.05 -4.41
N ASN A 49 -6.53 -0.27 -4.18
CA ASN A 49 -7.92 -0.69 -4.26
C ASN A 49 -8.34 -1.21 -5.65
N LYS A 50 -7.63 -0.83 -6.71
CA LYS A 50 -7.85 -1.36 -8.06
C LYS A 50 -7.57 -2.86 -8.12
N TYR A 51 -6.57 -3.32 -7.36
CA TYR A 51 -6.07 -4.70 -7.38
C TYR A 51 -6.57 -5.53 -6.19
N ALA A 52 -6.82 -4.89 -5.05
CA ALA A 52 -7.33 -5.52 -3.84
C ALA A 52 -8.49 -4.70 -3.25
N PRO A 53 -9.67 -4.67 -3.90
CA PRO A 53 -10.83 -3.91 -3.44
C PRO A 53 -11.43 -4.49 -2.15
N ALA A 54 -11.99 -3.62 -1.30
CA ALA A 54 -12.62 -4.00 -0.02
C ALA A 54 -13.88 -4.86 -0.20
N ARG A 55 -14.59 -4.67 -1.30
CA ARG A 55 -15.75 -5.48 -1.66
C ARG A 55 -15.32 -6.43 -2.76
N GLU A 56 -15.83 -7.67 -2.69
CA GLU A 56 -15.64 -8.71 -3.70
C GLU A 56 -16.20 -8.27 -5.08
N LYS A 57 -15.50 -7.35 -5.72
CA LYS A 57 -15.37 -7.39 -7.15
C LYS A 57 -14.28 -8.41 -7.38
N GLU A 58 -14.58 -9.44 -8.16
CA GLU A 58 -13.61 -10.46 -8.54
C GLU A 58 -12.41 -9.79 -9.22
N SER A 59 -11.44 -9.37 -8.43
CA SER A 59 -10.15 -9.01 -8.99
C SER A 59 -9.45 -10.32 -9.32
N PRO A 60 -9.10 -10.59 -10.58
CA PRO A 60 -8.47 -11.84 -10.97
C PRO A 60 -7.10 -12.05 -10.31
N ILE A 61 -6.55 -11.01 -9.69
CA ILE A 61 -5.22 -11.04 -9.05
C ILE A 61 -5.25 -10.82 -7.54
N ILE A 62 -6.44 -10.82 -6.92
CA ILE A 62 -6.56 -10.55 -5.50
C ILE A 62 -5.75 -11.53 -4.65
N GLU A 63 -5.75 -12.80 -5.00
CA GLU A 63 -5.00 -13.83 -4.27
C GLU A 63 -3.49 -13.56 -4.31
N GLN A 64 -2.94 -13.10 -5.43
CA GLN A 64 -1.52 -12.73 -5.55
C GLN A 64 -1.17 -11.56 -4.64
N VAL A 65 -2.04 -10.54 -4.57
CA VAL A 65 -1.83 -9.40 -3.67
C VAL A 65 -1.91 -9.84 -2.21
N LEU A 66 -2.86 -10.71 -1.87
CA LEU A 66 -3.03 -11.25 -0.52
C LEU A 66 -1.84 -12.11 -0.10
N ASP A 67 -1.35 -12.99 -0.97
CA ASP A 67 -0.16 -13.81 -0.69
C ASP A 67 1.06 -12.95 -0.37
N ILE A 68 1.28 -11.88 -1.14
CA ILE A 68 2.37 -10.94 -0.87
C ILE A 68 2.14 -10.17 0.44
N ALA A 69 0.93 -9.69 0.70
CA ALA A 69 0.61 -8.97 1.93
C ALA A 69 0.81 -9.84 3.19
N GLU A 70 0.49 -11.12 3.12
CA GLU A 70 0.54 -12.05 4.25
C GLU A 70 1.91 -12.70 4.45
N ARG A 71 2.60 -13.04 3.36
CA ARG A 71 3.81 -13.86 3.38
C ARG A 71 5.05 -13.14 2.86
N GLY A 72 4.89 -12.03 2.16
CA GLY A 72 6.00 -11.31 1.51
C GLY A 72 7.16 -11.01 2.45
N ARG A 73 6.87 -10.66 3.72
CA ARG A 73 7.92 -10.37 4.70
C ARG A 73 8.92 -11.52 4.88
N SER A 74 8.46 -12.75 4.98
CA SER A 74 9.33 -13.92 5.15
C SER A 74 10.14 -14.24 3.90
N LEU A 75 9.65 -13.80 2.75
CA LEU A 75 10.27 -13.99 1.44
C LEU A 75 11.23 -12.85 1.05
N GLY A 76 11.22 -11.73 1.78
CA GLY A 76 11.95 -10.52 1.38
C GLY A 76 11.18 -9.64 0.39
N VAL A 77 9.89 -9.90 0.16
CA VAL A 77 9.02 -9.09 -0.70
C VAL A 77 8.27 -8.06 0.14
N VAL A 78 8.46 -6.79 -0.15
CA VAL A 78 7.83 -5.66 0.56
C VAL A 78 6.80 -5.00 -0.34
N LEU A 79 5.54 -4.97 0.09
CA LEU A 79 4.47 -4.25 -0.59
C LEU A 79 4.30 -2.86 0.03
N LEU A 80 4.42 -1.81 -0.78
CA LEU A 80 4.08 -0.43 -0.45
C LEU A 80 2.85 -0.04 -1.27
N GLY A 81 1.69 0.04 -0.61
CA GLY A 81 0.46 0.49 -1.24
C GLY A 81 0.19 1.96 -0.95
N ALA A 82 -0.16 2.73 -1.98
CA ALA A 82 -0.72 4.06 -1.84
C ALA A 82 -2.22 4.03 -2.19
N GLU A 83 -3.01 4.80 -1.43
CA GLU A 83 -4.47 4.79 -1.58
C GLU A 83 -5.08 6.09 -1.05
N GLN A 84 -6.16 6.54 -1.67
CA GLN A 84 -6.92 7.70 -1.19
C GLN A 84 -7.83 7.34 -0.02
N PHE A 85 -8.45 6.15 -0.07
CA PHE A 85 -9.41 5.66 0.93
C PHE A 85 -9.00 4.27 1.40
N MET A 86 -8.44 4.18 2.61
CA MET A 86 -8.06 2.88 3.20
C MET A 86 -9.27 1.93 3.33
N SER A 87 -10.47 2.48 3.51
CA SER A 87 -11.72 1.72 3.55
C SER A 87 -12.08 1.04 2.22
N ALA A 88 -11.45 1.46 1.12
CA ALA A 88 -11.64 0.88 -0.21
C ALA A 88 -10.71 -0.33 -0.47
N VAL A 89 -9.74 -0.59 0.41
CA VAL A 89 -8.79 -1.69 0.30
C VAL A 89 -9.26 -2.91 1.09
N HIS A 90 -8.97 -4.09 0.56
CA HIS A 90 -9.33 -5.38 1.18
C HIS A 90 -8.79 -5.49 2.61
N GLU A 91 -9.65 -5.94 3.55
CA GLU A 91 -9.34 -5.94 4.99
C GLU A 91 -8.11 -6.79 5.36
N ARG A 92 -7.86 -7.92 4.67
CA ARG A 92 -6.68 -8.75 4.89
C ARG A 92 -5.38 -8.04 4.50
N VAL A 93 -5.40 -7.18 3.47
CA VAL A 93 -4.24 -6.35 3.12
C VAL A 93 -4.00 -5.31 4.20
N VAL A 94 -5.04 -4.54 4.57
CA VAL A 94 -4.94 -3.52 5.62
C VAL A 94 -4.52 -4.14 6.96
N GLY A 95 -5.08 -5.31 7.31
CA GLY A 95 -4.78 -6.01 8.56
C GLY A 95 -3.32 -6.52 8.66
N ASN A 96 -2.65 -6.75 7.54
CA ASN A 96 -1.25 -7.17 7.48
C ASN A 96 -0.25 -6.01 7.33
N CYS A 97 -0.72 -4.76 7.26
CA CYS A 97 0.15 -3.59 7.22
C CYS A 97 0.80 -3.33 8.58
N PHE A 98 2.11 -3.49 8.68
CA PHE A 98 2.90 -3.15 9.87
C PHE A 98 3.07 -1.64 10.06
N THR A 99 3.09 -0.91 8.95
CA THR A 99 3.25 0.54 8.93
C THR A 99 2.10 1.15 8.15
N MET A 100 1.42 2.10 8.76
CA MET A 100 0.38 2.89 8.09
C MET A 100 0.78 4.36 8.17
N VAL A 101 0.78 5.02 7.01
CA VAL A 101 1.06 6.46 6.88
C VAL A 101 -0.24 7.14 6.44
N ILE A 102 -0.81 7.96 7.30
CA ILE A 102 -2.15 8.51 7.14
C ILE A 102 -2.05 10.01 6.93
N GLY A 103 -2.51 10.46 5.77
CA GLY A 103 -2.71 11.87 5.44
C GLY A 103 -4.03 12.41 5.98
N ARG A 104 -4.32 13.68 5.69
CA ARG A 104 -5.60 14.29 6.06
C ARG A 104 -6.75 13.52 5.42
N SER A 105 -7.66 13.02 6.26
CA SER A 105 -8.83 12.26 5.83
C SER A 105 -10.10 12.87 6.42
N GLY A 106 -11.20 12.78 5.67
CA GLY A 106 -12.51 13.27 6.11
C GLY A 106 -13.11 12.41 7.21
N SER A 107 -14.03 12.99 7.99
CA SER A 107 -14.68 12.29 9.11
C SER A 107 -15.47 11.04 8.67
N ALA A 108 -16.06 11.06 7.48
CA ALA A 108 -16.77 9.91 6.93
C ALA A 108 -15.83 8.72 6.74
N GLU A 109 -14.67 8.94 6.12
CA GLU A 109 -13.64 7.91 5.95
C GLU A 109 -13.08 7.43 7.30
N LEU A 110 -12.77 8.36 8.21
CA LEU A 110 -12.25 8.04 9.53
C LEU A 110 -13.24 7.28 10.44
N SER A 111 -14.52 7.24 10.09
CA SER A 111 -15.53 6.44 10.78
C SER A 111 -15.57 4.98 10.30
N ALA A 112 -14.93 4.67 9.17
CA ALA A 112 -14.88 3.31 8.65
C ALA A 112 -14.11 2.34 9.57
N SER A 113 -14.44 1.06 9.49
CA SER A 113 -13.83 -0.01 10.30
C SER A 113 -12.32 -0.11 10.11
N ALA A 114 -11.81 0.24 8.94
CA ALA A 114 -10.39 0.26 8.62
C ALA A 114 -9.58 1.17 9.57
N TYR A 115 -10.20 2.20 10.15
CA TYR A 115 -9.55 3.15 11.08
C TYR A 115 -9.83 2.85 12.57
N ARG A 116 -10.40 1.68 12.91
CA ARG A 116 -10.74 1.36 14.31
C ARG A 116 -9.54 1.29 15.25
N PHE A 117 -8.33 1.11 14.72
CA PHE A 117 -7.08 1.10 15.49
C PHE A 117 -6.64 2.49 15.97
N LEU A 118 -7.22 3.57 15.43
CA LEU A 118 -6.98 4.94 15.88
C LEU A 118 -8.02 5.32 16.95
N ASP A 119 -7.52 5.88 18.05
CA ASP A 119 -8.40 6.46 19.06
C ASP A 119 -9.08 7.76 18.56
N PRO A 120 -10.16 8.22 19.22
CA PRO A 120 -10.90 9.41 18.79
C PRO A 120 -10.06 10.68 18.74
N ALA A 121 -9.07 10.85 19.63
CA ALA A 121 -8.22 12.04 19.65
C ALA A 121 -7.28 12.06 18.45
N VAL A 122 -6.71 10.90 18.07
CA VAL A 122 -5.88 10.77 16.86
C VAL A 122 -6.71 11.02 15.61
N LYS A 123 -7.93 10.47 15.50
CA LYS A 123 -8.85 10.73 14.38
C LYS A 123 -9.17 12.23 14.22
N ALA A 124 -9.43 12.92 15.34
CA ALA A 124 -9.64 14.38 15.34
C ALA A 124 -8.40 15.15 14.85
N ASN A 125 -7.20 14.70 15.19
CA ASN A 125 -5.95 15.26 14.67
C ASN A 125 -5.78 15.00 13.17
N VAL A 126 -6.01 13.76 12.70
CA VAL A 126 -5.92 13.38 11.29
C VAL A 126 -6.82 14.25 10.41
N SER A 127 -8.05 14.53 10.84
CA SER A 127 -8.98 15.38 10.08
C SER A 127 -8.52 16.82 9.89
N ARG A 128 -7.56 17.29 10.70
CA ARG A 128 -7.05 18.67 10.71
C ARG A 128 -5.61 18.80 10.24
N LEU A 129 -4.99 17.73 9.74
CA LEU A 129 -3.62 17.75 9.23
C LEU A 129 -3.46 18.79 8.12
N GLN A 130 -2.35 19.50 8.17
CA GLN A 130 -1.95 20.47 7.14
C GLN A 130 -1.21 19.75 6.00
N LYS A 131 -1.05 20.42 4.86
CA LYS A 131 -0.23 19.91 3.74
C LYS A 131 1.18 19.54 4.25
N GLY A 132 1.61 18.32 3.94
CA GLY A 132 2.89 17.76 4.39
C GLY A 132 2.91 17.21 5.81
N GLU A 133 1.81 17.27 6.55
CA GLU A 133 1.67 16.59 7.84
C GLU A 133 1.01 15.23 7.65
N LEU A 134 1.52 14.23 8.36
CA LEU A 134 1.05 12.86 8.33
C LEU A 134 1.05 12.27 9.75
N VAL A 135 0.29 11.21 9.92
CA VAL A 135 0.35 10.37 11.13
C VAL A 135 0.89 9.01 10.74
N ILE A 136 1.93 8.56 11.41
CA ILE A 136 2.49 7.21 11.23
C ILE A 136 2.07 6.35 12.41
N SER A 137 1.46 5.20 12.09
CA SER A 137 1.24 4.10 13.00
C SER A 137 2.17 2.95 12.61
N HIS A 138 2.96 2.45 13.57
CA HIS A 138 3.87 1.35 13.37
C HIS A 138 3.91 0.48 14.62
N ALA A 139 4.08 -0.83 14.45
CA ALA A 139 4.00 -1.79 15.56
C ALA A 139 5.04 -1.55 16.68
N THR A 140 6.17 -0.90 16.39
CA THR A 140 7.19 -0.56 17.41
C THR A 140 6.86 0.73 18.16
N PHE A 141 5.91 1.53 17.71
CA PHE A 141 5.51 2.76 18.39
C PHE A 141 4.40 2.47 19.41
N ARG A 142 4.52 3.05 20.59
CA ARG A 142 3.48 2.91 21.64
C ARG A 142 2.16 3.58 21.23
N GLN A 143 2.24 4.60 20.38
CA GLN A 143 1.09 5.34 19.86
C GLN A 143 1.43 5.91 18.48
N PRO A 144 0.43 6.24 17.64
CA PRO A 144 0.66 6.91 16.37
C PRO A 144 1.37 8.26 16.56
N VAL A 145 2.33 8.55 15.69
CA VAL A 145 3.19 9.73 15.76
C VAL A 145 2.87 10.68 14.61
N LYS A 146 2.59 11.94 14.93
CA LYS A 146 2.47 13.00 13.92
C LYS A 146 3.85 13.40 13.44
N ILE A 147 4.03 13.43 12.13
CA ILE A 147 5.26 13.87 11.48
C ILE A 147 4.98 14.95 10.45
N ARG A 148 6.03 15.66 10.04
CA ARG A 148 5.99 16.58 8.91
C ARG A 148 7.04 16.16 7.90
N PHE A 149 6.60 15.90 6.66
CA PHE A 149 7.51 15.64 5.56
C PHE A 149 8.23 16.92 5.14
N PRO A 150 9.52 16.84 4.80
CA PRO A 150 10.23 17.97 4.19
C PRO A 150 9.61 18.32 2.85
N ARG A 151 9.78 19.55 2.42
CA ARG A 151 9.39 19.96 1.06
C ARG A 151 10.23 19.15 0.06
N PRO A 152 9.64 18.73 -1.08
CA PRO A 152 10.40 18.09 -2.15
C PRO A 152 11.57 18.96 -2.59
N ALA A 153 12.72 18.37 -2.85
CA ALA A 153 13.90 19.10 -3.34
C ALA A 153 13.81 19.44 -4.85
N TYR A 154 12.80 18.91 -5.54
CA TYR A 154 12.51 19.17 -6.95
C TYR A 154 11.32 20.12 -7.09
N SER A 155 11.35 20.99 -8.12
CA SER A 155 10.21 21.84 -8.46
C SER A 155 9.11 20.97 -9.09
N GLN A 156 7.91 21.05 -8.53
CA GLN A 156 6.71 20.50 -9.17
C GLN A 156 6.22 21.55 -10.18
N GLU A 157 6.61 21.43 -11.44
CA GLU A 157 6.05 22.26 -12.51
C GLU A 157 4.54 22.00 -12.61
N GLY A 158 3.72 23.01 -12.35
CA GLY A 158 2.27 22.99 -12.57
C GLY A 158 1.38 22.99 -11.33
N VAL A 159 1.91 22.97 -10.11
CA VAL A 159 1.09 23.21 -8.91
C VAL A 159 1.20 24.68 -8.52
N ALA A 160 0.24 25.49 -8.96
CA ALA A 160 0.06 26.86 -8.43
C ALA A 160 -0.16 26.78 -6.90
N GLU A 161 0.47 27.72 -6.18
CA GLU A 161 0.34 27.91 -4.73
C GLU A 161 -1.10 28.19 -4.30
#